data_f960c0f4de48c9d54cdeeba47fdf11b0
#
_entry.id   f960c0f4de48c9d54cdeeba47fdf11b0
#
_cell.length_a   1.000
_cell.length_b   1.000
_cell.length_c   1.000
_cell.angle_alpha   90.00
_cell.angle_beta   90.00
_cell.angle_gamma   90.00
#
_symmetry.space_group_name_H-M   'P 1'
#
loop_
_entity.id
_entity.type
_entity.pdbx_description
1 polymer ?
#
loop_
_entity_poly.entity_id
_entity_poly.type
_entity_poly.pdbx_seq_one_letter_code
_entity_poly.pdbx_strand_id
1 'polypeptide(L)'
;MIQRVKEITIETGWSVSTNNDSGCTQFEFSKFTPAGQDFNFTVEMKDNNISQLTNNILEYYESFDPDYEASLWIGEDGHGKNGAPYNIKDIVDDMESAEEMVYELYEKLLTLTDEDYE
;
A
#
# COMPACT_ATOMS: atom_id res chain seq x y z
N MET A 1 -12.21 -3.08 -15.07
CA MET A 1 -11.65 -3.52 -13.77
C MET A 1 -10.84 -2.43 -13.08
N ILE A 2 -10.00 -1.70 -13.81
CA ILE A 2 -9.19 -0.62 -13.23
C ILE A 2 -10.05 0.39 -12.47
N GLN A 3 -11.17 0.81 -13.06
CA GLN A 3 -12.05 1.79 -12.43
C GLN A 3 -12.65 1.26 -11.12
N ARG A 4 -13.02 -0.02 -11.09
CA ARG A 4 -13.57 -0.64 -9.88
C ARG A 4 -12.53 -0.68 -8.76
N VAL A 5 -11.27 -1.01 -9.11
CA VAL A 5 -10.18 -0.99 -8.14
C VAL A 5 -10.01 0.42 -7.57
N LYS A 6 -10.00 1.43 -8.43
CA LYS A 6 -9.87 2.83 -7.99
C LYS A 6 -10.99 3.25 -7.04
N GLU A 7 -12.23 2.88 -7.36
CA GLU A 7 -13.37 3.23 -6.52
C GLU A 7 -13.23 2.65 -5.11
N ILE A 8 -12.89 1.35 -5.00
CA ILE A 8 -12.71 0.69 -3.71
C ILE A 8 -11.53 1.28 -2.95
N THR A 9 -10.44 1.56 -3.66
CA THR A 9 -9.25 2.15 -3.07
C THR A 9 -9.58 3.49 -2.41
N ILE A 10 -10.30 4.36 -3.12
CA ILE A 10 -10.69 5.67 -2.61
C ILE A 10 -11.62 5.53 -1.41
N GLU A 11 -12.56 4.59 -1.46
CA GLU A 11 -13.48 4.35 -0.35
C GLU A 11 -12.77 3.92 0.93
N THR A 12 -11.63 3.25 0.80
CA THR A 12 -10.83 2.83 1.96
C THR A 12 -9.83 3.88 2.44
N GLY A 13 -9.89 5.07 1.86
CA GLY A 13 -9.06 6.19 2.29
C GLY A 13 -7.70 6.29 1.63
N TRP A 14 -7.43 5.47 0.62
CA TRP A 14 -6.19 5.54 -0.12
C TRP A 14 -6.32 6.46 -1.34
N SER A 15 -5.19 7.02 -1.75
CA SER A 15 -5.06 7.64 -3.07
C SER A 15 -4.44 6.60 -4.00
N VAL A 16 -4.76 6.68 -5.28
CA VAL A 16 -4.23 5.72 -6.25
C VAL A 16 -3.91 6.41 -7.57
N SER A 17 -2.78 6.08 -8.15
CA SER A 17 -2.44 6.46 -9.51
C SER A 17 -2.11 5.20 -10.30
N THR A 18 -2.31 5.25 -11.61
CA THR A 18 -2.08 4.10 -12.48
C THR A 18 -1.25 4.49 -13.68
N ASN A 19 -0.45 3.53 -14.16
CA ASN A 19 0.33 3.68 -15.38
C ASN A 19 0.21 2.37 -16.15
N ASN A 20 -0.36 2.44 -17.34
CA ASN A 20 -0.56 1.25 -18.18
C ASN A 20 0.52 1.18 -19.26
N ASP A 21 1.14 0.01 -19.38
CA ASP A 21 2.16 -0.24 -20.38
C ASP A 21 2.04 -1.68 -20.89
N SER A 22 1.70 -1.83 -22.17
CA SER A 22 1.64 -3.14 -22.85
C SER A 22 0.76 -4.18 -22.15
N GLY A 23 -0.42 -3.75 -21.68
CA GLY A 23 -1.37 -4.65 -21.02
C GLY A 23 -1.09 -4.87 -19.54
N CYS A 24 -0.03 -4.26 -19.01
CA CYS A 24 0.31 -4.31 -17.61
C CYS A 24 0.00 -2.96 -16.97
N THR A 25 -0.78 -2.96 -15.90
CA THR A 25 -1.12 -1.73 -15.17
C THR A 25 -0.37 -1.70 -13.85
N GLN A 26 0.39 -0.64 -13.63
CA GLN A 26 1.01 -0.40 -12.34
C GLN A 26 0.08 0.46 -11.49
N PHE A 27 -0.15 0.05 -10.26
CA PHE A 27 -0.93 0.82 -9.29
C PHE A 27 0.03 1.35 -8.22
N GLU A 28 0.02 2.65 -8.01
CA GLU A 28 0.72 3.25 -6.88
C GLU A 28 -0.33 3.66 -5.87
N PHE A 29 -0.30 3.03 -4.70
CA PHE A 29 -1.23 3.31 -3.61
C PHE A 29 -0.53 4.16 -2.57
N SER A 30 -1.20 5.21 -2.10
CA SER A 30 -0.64 6.12 -1.09
C SER A 30 -1.68 6.40 -0.01
N LYS A 31 -1.23 6.43 1.25
CA LYS A 31 -2.08 6.78 2.38
C LYS A 31 -1.20 7.27 3.51
N PHE A 32 -1.66 8.31 4.20
CA PHE A 32 -0.96 8.77 5.39
C PHE A 32 -1.17 7.80 6.54
N THR A 33 -0.10 7.51 7.26
CA THR A 33 -0.15 6.67 8.46
C THR A 33 -0.75 7.46 9.62
N PRO A 34 -1.09 6.79 10.74
CA PRO A 34 -1.57 7.50 11.94
C PRO A 34 -0.63 8.58 12.43
N ALA A 35 0.68 8.40 12.28
CA ALA A 35 1.67 9.42 12.66
C ALA A 35 1.84 10.49 11.59
N GLY A 36 1.15 10.39 10.44
CA GLY A 36 1.19 11.39 9.37
C GLY A 36 2.28 11.18 8.34
N GLN A 37 2.88 10.01 8.27
CA GLN A 37 3.87 9.70 7.24
C GLN A 37 3.20 9.32 5.94
N ASP A 38 3.79 9.73 4.82
CA ASP A 38 3.28 9.41 3.48
C ASP A 38 3.76 8.01 3.09
N PHE A 39 2.91 7.03 3.36
CA PHE A 39 3.20 5.64 3.02
C PHE A 39 2.67 5.32 1.64
N ASN A 40 3.51 4.69 0.81
CA ASN A 40 3.09 4.29 -0.53
C ASN A 40 3.77 2.98 -0.95
N PHE A 41 3.13 2.28 -1.86
CA PHE A 41 3.71 1.08 -2.45
C PHE A 41 3.13 0.88 -3.85
N THR A 42 3.82 0.12 -4.68
CA THR A 42 3.46 -0.11 -6.08
C THR A 42 3.31 -1.60 -6.34
N VAL A 43 2.24 -1.98 -7.02
CA VAL A 43 2.00 -3.36 -7.48
C VAL A 43 1.45 -3.35 -8.89
N GLU A 44 1.55 -4.48 -9.57
CA GLU A 44 1.12 -4.64 -10.95
C GLU A 44 -0.12 -5.51 -11.08
N MET A 45 -0.87 -5.27 -12.16
CA MET A 45 -1.99 -6.10 -12.58
C MET A 45 -1.87 -6.32 -14.08
N LYS A 46 -1.77 -7.58 -14.52
CA LYS A 46 -1.69 -7.91 -15.94
C LYS A 46 -3.07 -8.29 -16.49
N ASP A 47 -3.36 -7.80 -17.67
CA ASP A 47 -4.54 -8.22 -18.44
C ASP A 47 -5.86 -8.05 -17.65
N ASN A 48 -5.97 -7.00 -16.84
CA ASN A 48 -7.14 -6.75 -15.99
C ASN A 48 -7.48 -7.91 -15.05
N ASN A 49 -6.49 -8.71 -14.68
CA ASN A 49 -6.68 -9.86 -13.82
C ASN A 49 -6.64 -9.43 -12.36
N ILE A 50 -7.83 -9.31 -11.76
CA ILE A 50 -7.94 -8.85 -10.36
C ILE A 50 -7.28 -9.83 -9.38
N SER A 51 -7.32 -11.12 -9.66
CA SER A 51 -6.67 -12.12 -8.80
C SER A 51 -5.17 -11.91 -8.74
N GLN A 52 -4.55 -11.51 -9.85
CA GLN A 52 -3.13 -11.22 -9.84
C GLN A 52 -2.82 -9.98 -9.01
N LEU A 53 -3.64 -8.93 -9.13
CA LEU A 53 -3.45 -7.72 -8.33
C LEU A 53 -3.51 -8.03 -6.84
N THR A 54 -4.56 -8.74 -6.40
CA THR A 54 -4.72 -9.07 -4.99
C THR A 54 -3.61 -10.00 -4.48
N ASN A 55 -3.16 -10.95 -5.31
CA ASN A 55 -2.03 -11.79 -4.93
C ASN A 55 -0.75 -10.99 -4.78
N ASN A 56 -0.52 -10.00 -5.65
CA ASN A 56 0.67 -9.15 -5.55
C ASN A 56 0.63 -8.28 -4.30
N ILE A 57 -0.55 -7.78 -3.93
CA ILE A 57 -0.70 -7.03 -2.68
C ILE A 57 -0.44 -7.93 -1.48
N LEU A 58 -0.96 -9.16 -1.49
CA LEU A 58 -0.73 -10.12 -0.42
C LEU A 58 0.76 -10.45 -0.28
N GLU A 59 1.47 -10.65 -1.38
CA GLU A 59 2.91 -10.89 -1.34
C GLU A 59 3.65 -9.71 -0.72
N TYR A 60 3.27 -8.49 -1.08
CA TYR A 60 3.86 -7.30 -0.49
C TYR A 60 3.61 -7.28 1.03
N TYR A 61 2.38 -7.55 1.44
CA TYR A 61 2.02 -7.60 2.86
C TYR A 61 2.83 -8.66 3.62
N GLU A 62 2.95 -9.86 3.05
CA GLU A 62 3.65 -10.97 3.70
C GLU A 62 5.16 -10.74 3.81
N SER A 63 5.73 -9.98 2.88
CA SER A 63 7.16 -9.64 2.90
C SER A 63 7.45 -8.35 3.65
N PHE A 64 6.41 -7.64 4.12
CA PHE A 64 6.58 -6.37 4.81
C PHE A 64 7.24 -6.57 6.16
N ASP A 65 8.29 -5.82 6.41
CA ASP A 65 9.02 -5.85 7.69
C ASP A 65 8.95 -4.47 8.33
N PRO A 66 8.14 -4.29 9.38
CA PRO A 66 8.00 -2.97 10.02
C PRO A 66 9.32 -2.43 10.56
N ASP A 67 10.21 -3.29 11.04
CA ASP A 67 11.51 -2.85 11.54
C ASP A 67 12.37 -2.28 10.41
N TYR A 68 12.41 -2.97 9.27
CA TYR A 68 13.16 -2.49 8.12
C TYR A 68 12.56 -1.19 7.59
N GLU A 69 11.24 -1.14 7.44
CA GLU A 69 10.56 0.05 6.93
C GLU A 69 10.79 1.24 7.85
N ALA A 70 10.75 1.01 9.15
CA ALA A 70 11.04 2.07 10.13
C ALA A 70 12.47 2.60 9.97
N SER A 71 13.42 1.74 9.64
CA SER A 71 14.81 2.16 9.48
C SER A 71 15.00 3.21 8.38
N LEU A 72 14.12 3.22 7.38
CA LEU A 72 14.17 4.19 6.28
C LEU A 72 13.81 5.61 6.74
N TRP A 73 13.17 5.73 7.89
CA TRP A 73 12.76 7.01 8.46
C TRP A 73 13.67 7.49 9.59
N ILE A 74 14.78 6.80 9.81
CA ILE A 74 15.76 7.16 10.85
C ILE A 74 16.88 7.98 10.22
N GLY A 75 17.19 9.12 10.83
CA GLY A 75 18.26 9.98 10.39
C GLY A 75 19.62 9.59 10.96
N GLU A 76 20.66 10.34 10.59
CA GLU A 76 22.03 10.07 11.05
C GLU A 76 22.17 10.22 12.56
N ASP A 77 21.30 11.01 13.19
CA ASP A 77 21.30 11.21 14.64
C ASP A 77 20.64 10.06 15.42
N GLY A 78 20.14 9.04 14.72
CA GLY A 78 19.47 7.90 15.33
C GLY A 78 18.02 8.14 15.71
N HIS A 79 17.43 9.23 15.25
CA HIS A 79 16.03 9.58 15.49
C HIS A 79 15.28 9.78 14.17
N GLY A 80 13.95 9.91 14.26
CA GLY A 80 13.11 10.09 13.09
C GLY A 80 13.45 11.34 12.28
N LYS A 81 13.29 11.24 10.97
CA LYS A 81 13.52 12.32 10.02
C LYS A 81 12.31 12.50 9.10
N ASN A 82 12.29 13.60 8.36
CA ASN A 82 11.26 13.87 7.33
C ASN A 82 9.82 13.76 7.86
N GLY A 83 9.59 14.28 9.08
CA GLY A 83 8.25 14.24 9.67
C GLY A 83 7.92 12.99 10.44
N ALA A 84 8.82 12.01 10.48
CA ALA A 84 8.62 10.79 11.26
C ALA A 84 8.67 11.09 12.77
N PRO A 85 8.06 10.22 13.60
CA PRO A 85 8.19 10.34 15.04
C PRO A 85 9.64 10.38 15.48
N TYR A 86 9.92 11.09 16.55
CA TYR A 86 11.29 11.25 17.04
C TYR A 86 11.88 9.94 17.56
N ASN A 87 11.08 9.15 18.30
CA ASN A 87 11.53 7.90 18.89
C ASN A 87 11.42 6.74 17.90
N ILE A 88 12.45 5.90 17.82
CA ILE A 88 12.49 4.75 16.91
C ILE A 88 11.30 3.82 17.17
N LYS A 89 10.96 3.57 18.43
CA LYS A 89 9.85 2.70 18.77
C LYS A 89 8.53 3.20 18.16
N ASP A 90 8.32 4.50 18.18
CA ASP A 90 7.10 5.11 17.62
C ASP A 90 7.08 4.98 16.09
N ILE A 91 8.25 5.00 15.45
CA ILE A 91 8.35 4.78 14.01
C ILE A 91 7.99 3.33 13.69
N VAL A 92 8.49 2.38 14.47
CA VAL A 92 8.17 0.94 14.29
C VAL A 92 6.67 0.72 14.47
N ASP A 93 6.08 1.29 15.52
CA ASP A 93 4.65 1.18 15.77
C ASP A 93 3.84 1.74 14.60
N ASP A 94 4.29 2.85 14.01
CA ASP A 94 3.63 3.45 12.86
C ASP A 94 3.72 2.57 11.62
N MET A 95 4.85 1.90 11.41
CA MET A 95 5.00 0.97 10.30
C MET A 95 4.19 -0.31 10.49
N GLU A 96 3.97 -0.75 11.72
CA GLU A 96 3.04 -1.84 12.01
C GLU A 96 1.62 -1.44 11.64
N SER A 97 1.24 -0.18 11.88
CA SER A 97 -0.06 0.35 11.46
C SER A 97 -0.15 0.40 9.93
N ALA A 98 0.93 0.77 9.25
CA ALA A 98 0.96 0.77 7.78
C ALA A 98 0.75 -0.64 7.23
N GLU A 99 1.34 -1.65 7.86
CA GLU A 99 1.14 -3.05 7.47
C GLU A 99 -0.34 -3.43 7.54
N GLU A 100 -1.02 -3.04 8.62
CA GLU A 100 -2.46 -3.29 8.76
C GLU A 100 -3.27 -2.56 7.69
N MET A 101 -2.86 -1.34 7.33
CA MET A 101 -3.53 -0.58 6.27
C MET A 101 -3.47 -1.33 4.93
N VAL A 102 -2.33 -1.95 4.62
CA VAL A 102 -2.17 -2.74 3.40
C VAL A 102 -3.13 -3.94 3.42
N TYR A 103 -3.22 -4.62 4.56
CA TYR A 103 -4.11 -5.78 4.68
C TYR A 103 -5.57 -5.38 4.53
N GLU A 104 -5.99 -4.26 5.09
CA GLU A 104 -7.36 -3.76 4.92
C GLU A 104 -7.68 -3.49 3.45
N LEU A 105 -6.74 -2.88 2.72
CA LEU A 105 -6.92 -2.66 1.29
C LEU A 105 -7.06 -3.98 0.54
N TYR A 106 -6.22 -4.95 0.87
CA TYR A 106 -6.27 -6.29 0.28
C TYR A 106 -7.65 -6.92 0.49
N GLU A 107 -8.14 -6.91 1.74
CA GLU A 107 -9.45 -7.49 2.05
C GLU A 107 -10.58 -6.82 1.28
N LYS A 108 -10.54 -5.50 1.14
CA LYS A 108 -11.58 -4.78 0.39
C LYS A 108 -11.54 -5.13 -1.10
N LEU A 109 -10.35 -5.26 -1.66
CA LEU A 109 -10.21 -5.62 -3.07
C LEU A 109 -10.60 -7.06 -3.34
N LEU A 110 -10.55 -7.95 -2.34
CA LEU A 110 -11.01 -9.33 -2.49
C LEU A 110 -12.52 -9.42 -2.76
N THR A 111 -13.27 -8.36 -2.49
CA THR A 111 -14.71 -8.34 -2.83
C THR A 111 -14.94 -8.25 -4.33
N LEU A 112 -13.93 -7.85 -5.10
CA LEU A 112 -14.00 -7.81 -6.55
C LEU A 112 -13.71 -9.19 -7.14
N THR A 113 -14.43 -9.52 -8.20
CA THR A 113 -14.21 -10.75 -8.96
C THR A 113 -14.15 -10.41 -10.43
N ASP A 114 -13.77 -11.38 -11.26
CA ASP A 114 -13.77 -11.19 -12.71
C ASP A 114 -15.15 -10.85 -13.24
N GLU A 115 -16.20 -11.22 -12.49
CA GLU A 115 -17.60 -10.92 -12.87
C GLU A 115 -17.96 -9.44 -12.68
N ASP A 116 -17.20 -8.69 -11.87
CA ASP A 116 -17.39 -7.25 -11.70
C ASP A 116 -16.76 -6.47 -12.86
N TYR A 117 -16.18 -7.15 -13.79
CA TYR A 117 -15.57 -6.58 -14.97
C TYR A 117 -16.62 -6.05 -15.93
N GLU A 118 -16.42 -4.84 -16.42
CA GLU A 118 -17.31 -4.22 -17.41
C GLU A 118 -16.69 -4.16 -18.78
#